data_309f8e86cb82a01199925aec5bdf6719
#
_entry.id   309f8e86cb82a01199925aec5bdf6719
#
_cell.length_a   1.000
_cell.length_b   1.000
_cell.length_c   1.000
_cell.angle_alpha   90.00
_cell.angle_beta   90.00
_cell.angle_gamma   90.00
#
_symmetry.space_group_name_H-M   'P 1'
#
loop_
_entity.id
_entity.type
_entity.pdbx_description
1 polymer ?
#
loop_
_entity_poly.entity_id
_entity_poly.type
_entity_poly.pdbx_seq_one_letter_code
_entity_poly.pdbx_strand_id
1 'polypeptide(L)'
;MDRKKRRDINSDNPELGLSLISALWVMAILSVLATQFLFSIRLEQRAQANFTDRTKYYYAAKSGVETAIAYLRADQTSFDSLGEVWAEPISGQVEDGIQVGKVLNFSANLTDEGSKININTVDTETLDKLLQS
;
A
#
# COMPACT_ATOMS: atom_id res chain seq x y z
N MET A 1 60.16 59.81 -23.23
CA MET A 1 60.68 59.12 -22.04
C MET A 1 59.46 58.66 -21.27
N ASP A 2 59.00 57.45 -21.65
CA ASP A 2 57.72 56.94 -21.28
C ASP A 2 57.88 55.96 -20.07
N ARG A 3 57.39 56.31 -18.88
CA ARG A 3 57.43 55.48 -17.70
C ARG A 3 56.19 54.57 -17.68
N LYS A 4 56.41 53.39 -18.17
CA LYS A 4 55.50 52.29 -18.10
C LYS A 4 55.19 52.00 -16.64
N LYS A 5 54.01 52.42 -16.17
CA LYS A 5 53.46 52.17 -14.83
C LYS A 5 53.21 50.69 -14.71
N ARG A 6 54.09 49.94 -14.06
CA ARG A 6 53.85 48.55 -13.65
C ARG A 6 52.64 48.57 -12.71
N ARG A 7 51.56 47.93 -13.11
CA ARG A 7 50.43 47.60 -12.21
C ARG A 7 50.94 46.50 -11.28
N ASP A 8 51.18 46.88 -10.06
CA ASP A 8 51.39 45.90 -8.99
C ASP A 8 50.11 45.08 -8.86
N ILE A 9 50.14 43.83 -9.37
CA ILE A 9 49.14 42.81 -9.11
C ILE A 9 49.52 42.17 -7.77
N ASN A 10 49.48 42.98 -6.74
CA ASN A 10 49.54 42.46 -5.37
C ASN A 10 48.09 42.50 -4.84
N SER A 11 47.31 41.55 -5.22
CA SER A 11 45.94 41.38 -4.75
C SER A 11 45.87 40.29 -3.66
N ASP A 12 46.59 40.52 -2.58
CA ASP A 12 46.23 39.92 -1.29
C ASP A 12 45.04 40.70 -0.72
N ASN A 13 43.87 40.51 -1.37
CA ASN A 13 42.61 41.00 -0.86
C ASN A 13 42.07 39.94 0.11
N PRO A 14 42.21 40.11 1.42
CA PRO A 14 41.64 39.15 2.42
C PRO A 14 40.14 39.03 2.30
N GLU A 15 39.46 40.01 1.72
CA GLU A 15 38.04 40.03 1.44
C GLU A 15 37.61 38.95 0.42
N LEU A 16 38.47 38.63 -0.56
CA LEU A 16 38.18 37.58 -1.54
C LEU A 16 38.23 36.18 -0.89
N GLY A 17 39.12 35.94 0.06
CA GLY A 17 39.22 34.73 0.81
C GLY A 17 37.99 34.50 1.71
N LEU A 18 37.56 35.55 2.43
CA LEU A 18 36.36 35.52 3.27
C LEU A 18 35.07 35.28 2.46
N SER A 19 34.96 35.90 1.30
CA SER A 19 33.86 35.74 0.36
C SER A 19 33.75 34.28 -0.14
N LEU A 20 34.87 33.65 -0.45
CA LEU A 20 34.93 32.28 -0.94
C LEU A 20 34.53 31.28 0.15
N ILE A 21 35.00 31.48 1.39
CA ILE A 21 34.65 30.67 2.55
C ILE A 21 33.15 30.79 2.85
N SER A 22 32.58 32.00 2.84
CA SER A 22 31.17 32.21 3.07
C SER A 22 30.29 31.56 2.00
N ALA A 23 30.70 31.61 0.73
CA ALA A 23 30.03 30.95 -0.36
C ALA A 23 30.03 29.42 -0.18
N LEU A 24 31.15 28.82 0.25
CA LEU A 24 31.23 27.39 0.55
C LEU A 24 30.29 26.98 1.70
N TRP A 25 30.21 27.80 2.76
CA TRP A 25 29.28 27.53 3.87
C TRP A 25 27.83 27.59 3.42
N VAL A 26 27.45 28.58 2.62
CA VAL A 26 26.09 28.66 2.07
C VAL A 26 25.78 27.44 1.21
N MET A 27 26.73 27.02 0.34
CA MET A 27 26.54 25.81 -0.47
C MET A 27 26.41 24.56 0.39
N ALA A 28 27.17 24.42 1.45
CA ALA A 28 27.09 23.29 2.37
C ALA A 28 25.70 23.22 3.06
N ILE A 29 25.24 24.36 3.58
CA ILE A 29 23.91 24.44 4.23
C ILE A 29 22.79 24.13 3.23
N LEU A 30 22.84 24.70 2.02
CA LEU A 30 21.84 24.42 0.99
C LEU A 30 21.83 22.95 0.57
N SER A 31 23.01 22.32 0.49
CA SER A 31 23.12 20.88 0.17
C SER A 31 22.45 20.00 1.23
N VAL A 32 22.65 20.33 2.51
CA VAL A 32 22.00 19.61 3.62
C VAL A 32 20.48 19.78 3.55
N LEU A 33 20.00 21.00 3.37
CA LEU A 33 18.57 21.28 3.25
C LEU A 33 17.93 20.56 2.05
N ALA A 34 18.60 20.58 0.90
CA ALA A 34 18.15 19.89 -0.31
C ALA A 34 18.06 18.37 -0.08
N THR A 35 19.05 17.80 0.60
CA THR A 35 19.03 16.36 0.92
C THR A 35 17.88 15.98 1.85
N GLN A 36 17.62 16.77 2.88
CA GLN A 36 16.51 16.56 3.80
C GLN A 36 15.15 16.66 3.08
N PHE A 37 15.02 17.64 2.19
CA PHE A 37 13.81 17.82 1.40
C PHE A 37 13.54 16.63 0.48
N LEU A 38 14.57 16.14 -0.23
CA LEU A 38 14.46 14.96 -1.08
C LEU A 38 14.11 13.71 -0.29
N PHE A 39 14.64 13.55 0.92
CA PHE A 39 14.31 12.43 1.80
C PHE A 39 12.84 12.49 2.23
N SER A 40 12.33 13.67 2.60
CA SER A 40 10.93 13.88 2.98
C SER A 40 9.97 13.52 1.83
N ILE A 41 10.26 13.99 0.61
CA ILE A 41 9.45 13.68 -0.57
C ILE A 41 9.41 12.16 -0.83
N ARG A 42 10.55 11.47 -0.73
CA ARG A 42 10.59 10.02 -0.94
C ARG A 42 9.77 9.26 0.09
N LEU A 43 9.78 9.71 1.34
CA LEU A 43 8.98 9.10 2.39
C LEU A 43 7.48 9.29 2.14
N GLU A 44 7.09 10.50 1.75
CA GLU A 44 5.69 10.81 1.42
C GLU A 44 5.20 10.02 0.21
N GLN A 45 6.00 9.88 -0.85
CA GLN A 45 5.67 9.06 -2.01
C GLN A 45 5.45 7.59 -1.64
N ARG A 46 6.28 7.03 -0.74
CA ARG A 46 6.09 5.65 -0.24
C ARG A 46 4.82 5.51 0.58
N ALA A 47 4.53 6.46 1.45
CA ALA A 47 3.31 6.47 2.24
C ALA A 47 2.07 6.53 1.35
N GLN A 48 2.09 7.36 0.32
CA GLN A 48 0.99 7.51 -0.63
C GLN A 48 0.81 6.25 -1.50
N ALA A 49 1.90 5.63 -1.96
CA ALA A 49 1.84 4.36 -2.68
C ALA A 49 1.20 3.26 -1.82
N ASN A 50 1.63 3.11 -0.57
CA ASN A 50 1.06 2.14 0.36
C ASN A 50 -0.43 2.39 0.63
N PHE A 51 -0.84 3.65 0.77
CA PHE A 51 -2.25 4.01 0.96
C PHE A 51 -3.08 3.65 -0.28
N THR A 52 -2.58 3.96 -1.46
CA THR A 52 -3.23 3.63 -2.73
C THR A 52 -3.38 2.12 -2.90
N ASP A 53 -2.31 1.36 -2.65
CA ASP A 53 -2.34 -0.10 -2.76
C ASP A 53 -3.31 -0.72 -1.75
N ARG A 54 -3.33 -0.23 -0.51
CA ARG A 54 -4.29 -0.68 0.51
C ARG A 54 -5.74 -0.44 0.07
N THR A 55 -6.01 0.70 -0.51
CA THR A 55 -7.34 1.04 -1.02
C THR A 55 -7.75 0.11 -2.17
N LYS A 56 -6.85 -0.18 -3.09
CA LYS A 56 -7.10 -1.11 -4.19
C LYS A 56 -7.42 -2.52 -3.68
N TYR A 57 -6.61 -3.05 -2.76
CA TYR A 57 -6.84 -4.37 -2.19
C TYR A 57 -8.15 -4.44 -1.40
N TYR A 58 -8.52 -3.37 -0.71
CA TYR A 58 -9.81 -3.29 -0.03
C TYR A 58 -10.98 -3.43 -1.02
N TYR A 59 -10.95 -2.69 -2.14
CA TYR A 59 -12.00 -2.78 -3.14
C TYR A 59 -12.00 -4.12 -3.88
N ALA A 60 -10.84 -4.72 -4.13
CA ALA A 60 -10.75 -6.05 -4.70
C ALA A 60 -11.37 -7.11 -3.76
N ALA A 61 -11.07 -7.04 -2.46
CA ALA A 61 -11.69 -7.91 -1.46
C ALA A 61 -13.21 -7.69 -1.37
N LYS A 62 -13.65 -6.43 -1.39
CA LYS A 62 -15.08 -6.09 -1.41
C LYS A 62 -15.78 -6.65 -2.64
N SER A 63 -15.14 -6.62 -3.81
CA SER A 63 -15.67 -7.24 -5.03
C SER A 63 -15.87 -8.75 -4.85
N GLY A 64 -14.98 -9.42 -4.12
CA GLY A 64 -15.15 -10.83 -3.76
C GLY A 64 -16.42 -11.07 -2.93
N VAL A 65 -16.65 -10.25 -1.92
CA VAL A 65 -17.87 -10.34 -1.09
C VAL A 65 -19.14 -10.09 -1.92
N GLU A 66 -19.14 -9.04 -2.76
CA GLU A 66 -20.30 -8.74 -3.61
C GLU A 66 -20.58 -9.87 -4.61
N THR A 67 -19.53 -10.48 -5.15
CA THR A 67 -19.63 -11.64 -6.04
C THR A 67 -20.24 -12.83 -5.29
N ALA A 68 -19.78 -13.12 -4.08
CA ALA A 68 -20.32 -14.18 -3.23
C ALA A 68 -21.81 -13.95 -2.92
N ILE A 69 -22.20 -12.73 -2.59
CA ILE A 69 -23.60 -12.36 -2.37
C ILE A 69 -24.42 -12.55 -3.66
N ALA A 70 -23.86 -12.23 -4.83
CA ALA A 70 -24.55 -12.42 -6.10
C ALA A 70 -24.80 -13.91 -6.39
N TYR A 71 -23.81 -14.77 -6.09
CA TYR A 71 -23.99 -16.23 -6.21
C TYR A 71 -25.12 -16.74 -5.31
N LEU A 72 -25.13 -16.35 -4.04
CA LEU A 72 -26.20 -16.75 -3.11
C LEU A 72 -27.58 -16.26 -3.54
N ARG A 73 -27.66 -15.04 -4.11
CA ARG A 73 -28.94 -14.51 -4.61
C ARG A 73 -29.42 -15.18 -5.89
N ALA A 74 -28.50 -15.70 -6.69
CA ALA A 74 -28.82 -16.42 -7.93
C ALA A 74 -29.22 -17.87 -7.66
N ASP A 75 -28.95 -18.37 -6.48
CA ASP A 75 -29.36 -19.70 -6.06
C ASP A 75 -30.88 -19.76 -5.93
N GLN A 76 -31.47 -20.80 -6.56
CA GLN A 76 -32.90 -21.09 -6.58
C GLN A 76 -33.22 -22.47 -5.99
N THR A 77 -32.24 -23.15 -5.40
CA THR A 77 -32.42 -24.42 -4.78
C THR A 77 -33.27 -24.27 -3.49
N SER A 78 -34.02 -25.30 -3.12
CA SER A 78 -34.83 -25.26 -1.92
C SER A 78 -34.11 -25.73 -0.66
N PHE A 79 -32.87 -26.14 -0.79
CA PHE A 79 -32.01 -26.60 0.28
C PHE A 79 -30.55 -26.21 -0.01
N ASP A 80 -29.79 -25.94 1.02
CA ASP A 80 -28.38 -25.63 0.94
C ASP A 80 -27.55 -26.89 1.15
N SER A 81 -26.55 -27.13 0.30
CA SER A 81 -25.67 -28.28 0.43
C SER A 81 -24.21 -27.91 0.11
N LEU A 82 -23.25 -28.63 0.71
CA LEU A 82 -21.82 -28.46 0.42
C LEU A 82 -21.41 -28.89 -1.00
N GLY A 83 -22.33 -29.48 -1.78
CA GLY A 83 -22.09 -29.79 -3.19
C GLY A 83 -22.46 -28.69 -4.16
N GLU A 84 -22.90 -27.55 -3.69
CA GLU A 84 -23.29 -26.41 -4.51
C GLU A 84 -22.16 -25.48 -4.83
N VAL A 85 -22.31 -24.65 -5.88
CA VAL A 85 -21.28 -23.77 -6.40
C VAL A 85 -20.80 -22.74 -5.36
N TRP A 86 -21.67 -22.34 -4.45
CA TRP A 86 -21.31 -21.39 -3.40
C TRP A 86 -20.37 -22.00 -2.33
N ALA A 87 -20.35 -23.32 -2.17
CA ALA A 87 -19.49 -24.02 -1.20
C ALA A 87 -18.03 -24.10 -1.68
N GLU A 88 -17.78 -23.93 -2.97
CA GLU A 88 -16.42 -23.85 -3.52
C GLU A 88 -15.85 -22.42 -3.42
N PRO A 89 -14.50 -22.26 -3.32
CA PRO A 89 -13.88 -20.95 -3.31
C PRO A 89 -14.19 -20.16 -4.59
N ILE A 90 -14.86 -19.02 -4.44
CA ILE A 90 -15.18 -18.13 -5.55
C ILE A 90 -13.95 -17.23 -5.78
N SER A 91 -13.33 -17.34 -6.95
CA SER A 91 -12.17 -16.52 -7.33
C SER A 91 -12.48 -15.67 -8.56
N GLY A 92 -11.90 -14.50 -8.62
CA GLY A 92 -12.07 -13.58 -9.74
C GLY A 92 -10.95 -12.59 -9.85
N GLN A 93 -11.06 -11.77 -10.90
CA GLN A 93 -10.08 -10.72 -11.22
C GLN A 93 -10.79 -9.39 -11.35
N VAL A 94 -10.16 -8.34 -10.81
CA VAL A 94 -10.60 -6.95 -10.95
C VAL A 94 -9.47 -6.17 -11.60
N GLU A 95 -9.79 -5.39 -12.62
CA GLU A 95 -8.80 -4.51 -13.25
C GLU A 95 -8.36 -3.41 -12.28
N ASP A 96 -7.05 -3.14 -12.26
CA ASP A 96 -6.51 -1.99 -11.57
C ASP A 96 -6.90 -0.71 -12.32
N GLY A 97 -7.87 0.03 -11.82
CA GLY A 97 -8.37 1.25 -12.46
C GLY A 97 -7.32 2.37 -12.63
N ILE A 98 -6.11 2.20 -12.13
CA ILE A 98 -5.01 3.16 -12.22
C ILE A 98 -3.91 2.66 -13.17
N GLN A 99 -3.63 1.36 -13.19
CA GLN A 99 -2.58 0.74 -14.01
C GLN A 99 -3.22 -0.15 -15.07
N VAL A 100 -3.24 0.32 -16.29
CA VAL A 100 -3.78 -0.43 -17.43
C VAL A 100 -3.07 -1.78 -17.58
N GLY A 101 -3.87 -2.86 -17.66
CA GLY A 101 -3.36 -4.22 -17.83
C GLY A 101 -2.89 -4.91 -16.55
N LYS A 102 -2.97 -4.26 -15.39
CA LYS A 102 -2.75 -4.91 -14.10
C LYS A 102 -4.08 -5.36 -13.52
N VAL A 103 -4.15 -6.62 -13.11
CA VAL A 103 -5.32 -7.22 -12.47
C VAL A 103 -5.01 -7.55 -11.01
N LEU A 104 -6.02 -7.41 -10.18
CA LEU A 104 -6.01 -7.82 -8.78
C LEU A 104 -6.87 -9.07 -8.67
N ASN A 105 -6.31 -10.13 -8.08
CA ASN A 105 -7.06 -11.35 -7.82
C ASN A 105 -7.73 -11.26 -6.46
N PHE A 106 -8.94 -11.79 -6.37
CA PHE A 106 -9.62 -12.01 -5.09
C PHE A 106 -10.07 -13.47 -4.99
N SER A 107 -10.22 -13.94 -3.77
CA SER A 107 -10.85 -15.23 -3.46
C SER A 107 -11.78 -15.02 -2.26
N ALA A 108 -12.99 -15.53 -2.36
CA ALA A 108 -13.98 -15.48 -1.30
C ALA A 108 -14.44 -16.91 -0.98
N ASN A 109 -14.48 -17.26 0.31
CA ASN A 109 -15.00 -18.52 0.81
C ASN A 109 -16.27 -18.23 1.59
N LEU A 110 -17.31 -18.98 1.31
CA LEU A 110 -18.54 -18.97 2.07
C LEU A 110 -18.57 -20.17 3.01
N THR A 111 -19.12 -19.97 4.17
CA THR A 111 -19.36 -21.06 5.15
C THR A 111 -20.76 -20.89 5.71
N ASP A 112 -21.53 -21.95 5.65
CA ASP A 112 -22.84 -21.96 6.30
C ASP A 112 -22.66 -22.03 7.82
N GLU A 113 -23.10 -21.01 8.52
CA GLU A 113 -23.12 -20.98 9.99
C GLU A 113 -24.22 -21.85 10.57
N GLY A 114 -25.29 -22.10 9.82
CA GLY A 114 -26.38 -22.98 10.23
C GLY A 114 -25.97 -24.45 10.31
N SER A 115 -24.91 -24.82 9.58
CA SER A 115 -24.35 -26.19 9.66
C SER A 115 -23.49 -26.44 10.90
N LYS A 116 -23.16 -25.38 11.67
CA LYS A 116 -22.34 -25.47 12.88
C LYS A 116 -23.22 -25.69 14.13
N ILE A 117 -22.76 -26.56 15.00
CA ILE A 117 -23.44 -26.81 16.28
C ILE A 117 -23.12 -25.65 17.24
N ASN A 118 -24.18 -25.02 17.75
CA ASN A 118 -24.01 -23.97 18.76
C ASN A 118 -23.77 -24.63 20.13
N ILE A 119 -22.51 -24.60 20.55
CA ILE A 119 -22.05 -25.18 21.83
C ILE A 119 -22.73 -24.59 23.07
N ASN A 120 -23.32 -23.38 22.99
CA ASN A 120 -24.01 -22.75 24.10
C ASN A 120 -25.45 -23.25 24.28
N THR A 121 -26.02 -23.86 23.25
CA THR A 121 -27.44 -24.30 23.25
C THR A 121 -27.62 -25.78 22.98
N VAL A 122 -26.56 -26.48 22.58
CA VAL A 122 -26.59 -27.92 22.30
C VAL A 122 -26.77 -28.70 23.60
N ASP A 123 -27.50 -29.81 23.53
CA ASP A 123 -27.64 -30.75 24.65
C ASP A 123 -26.32 -31.54 24.88
N THR A 124 -26.16 -32.04 26.10
CA THR A 124 -24.95 -32.77 26.53
C THR A 124 -24.77 -34.09 25.78
N GLU A 125 -25.86 -34.73 25.36
CA GLU A 125 -25.82 -36.00 24.63
C GLU A 125 -25.26 -35.83 23.22
N THR A 126 -25.68 -34.76 22.52
CA THR A 126 -25.18 -34.41 21.20
C THR A 126 -23.68 -33.98 21.26
N LEU A 127 -23.31 -33.27 22.33
CA LEU A 127 -21.92 -32.87 22.53
C LEU A 127 -21.03 -34.10 22.78
N ASP A 128 -21.45 -35.05 23.59
CA ASP A 128 -20.71 -36.29 23.86
C ASP A 128 -20.52 -37.12 22.56
N LYS A 129 -21.53 -37.21 21.71
CA LYS A 129 -21.41 -37.91 20.41
C LYS A 129 -20.40 -37.27 19.48
N LEU A 130 -20.32 -35.93 19.47
CA LEU A 130 -19.35 -35.18 18.69
C LEU A 130 -17.89 -35.38 19.16
N LEU A 131 -17.70 -35.47 20.47
CA LEU A 131 -16.35 -35.65 21.05
C LEU A 131 -15.85 -37.10 20.93
N GLN A 132 -16.72 -38.06 20.65
CA GLN A 132 -16.38 -39.48 20.47
C GLN A 132 -16.20 -39.90 19.01
N SER A 133 -16.47 -39.01 18.04
CA SER A 133 -16.30 -39.20 16.59
C SER A 133 -14.94 -38.78 16.12
#